data_1cf0663f159bab94276669c6bce6e50e
#
_entry.id   1cf0663f159bab94276669c6bce6e50e
#
_cell.length_a   1.000
_cell.length_b   1.000
_cell.length_c   1.000
_cell.angle_alpha   90.00
_cell.angle_beta   90.00
_cell.angle_gamma   90.00
#
_symmetry.space_group_name_H-M   'P 1'
#
loop_
_entity.id
_entity.type
_entity.pdbx_description
1 polymer ?
#
loop_
_entity_poly.entity_id
_entity_poly.type
_entity_poly.pdbx_seq_one_letter_code
_entity_poly.pdbx_strand_id
1 'polypeptide(L)'
;VTNSKYSFELMMTIASRTDVSDFYKNHKDEFEIIKNSVIEEYKNSEICYNLTEYSYSHSDEKIQKAISGVLEDQKEYIYCELTHIKFKGEFLYFYTPNETRYIVFSTQNKKPEMPLYGDKIIYCHVLRKGWYYCESE
;
A
#
# COMPACT_ATOMS: atom_id res chain seq x y z
N VAL A 1 6.44 -21.73 -28.35
CA VAL A 1 5.87 -22.93 -27.81
C VAL A 1 5.96 -22.96 -26.29
N THR A 2 7.17 -22.92 -25.75
CA THR A 2 7.37 -22.86 -24.30
C THR A 2 7.12 -21.48 -23.70
N ASN A 3 7.02 -20.47 -24.57
CA ASN A 3 6.93 -19.08 -24.15
C ASN A 3 5.53 -18.62 -23.74
N SER A 4 4.49 -19.39 -24.06
CA SER A 4 3.12 -18.96 -23.76
C SER A 4 2.86 -18.82 -22.26
N LYS A 5 3.43 -19.70 -21.44
CA LYS A 5 3.31 -19.62 -19.99
C LYS A 5 4.00 -18.38 -19.45
N TYR A 6 5.22 -18.10 -19.90
CA TYR A 6 5.96 -16.92 -19.48
C TYR A 6 5.26 -15.63 -19.93
N SER A 7 4.73 -15.62 -21.14
CA SER A 7 3.98 -14.47 -21.64
C SER A 7 2.74 -14.21 -20.81
N PHE A 8 2.02 -15.27 -20.41
CA PHE A 8 0.85 -15.13 -19.54
C PHE A 8 1.23 -14.60 -18.17
N GLU A 9 2.26 -15.16 -17.52
CA GLU A 9 2.74 -14.70 -16.23
C GLU A 9 3.20 -13.24 -16.26
N LEU A 10 3.89 -12.85 -17.33
CA LEU A 10 4.30 -11.46 -17.52
C LEU A 10 3.10 -10.55 -17.69
N MET A 11 2.12 -10.95 -18.47
CA MET A 11 0.89 -10.18 -18.65
C MET A 11 0.15 -9.98 -17.32
N MET A 12 0.05 -11.02 -16.48
CA MET A 12 -0.58 -10.93 -15.18
C MET A 12 0.20 -10.03 -14.23
N THR A 13 1.53 -10.06 -14.28
CA THR A 13 2.37 -9.16 -13.50
C THR A 13 2.15 -7.70 -13.89
N ILE A 14 2.14 -7.41 -15.18
CA ILE A 14 1.88 -6.06 -15.69
C ILE A 14 0.48 -5.59 -15.30
N ALA A 15 -0.52 -6.46 -15.47
CA ALA A 15 -1.90 -6.14 -15.13
C ALA A 15 -2.06 -5.81 -13.65
N SER A 16 -1.42 -6.59 -12.76
CA SER A 16 -1.51 -6.35 -11.32
C SER A 16 -0.85 -5.03 -10.91
N ARG A 17 0.27 -4.68 -11.51
CA ARG A 17 0.96 -3.41 -11.26
C ARG A 17 0.15 -2.23 -11.77
N THR A 18 -0.46 -2.36 -12.93
CA THR A 18 -1.36 -1.35 -13.50
C THR A 18 -2.58 -1.16 -12.60
N ASP A 19 -3.19 -2.24 -12.13
CA ASP A 19 -4.36 -2.19 -11.25
C ASP A 19 -4.05 -1.48 -9.93
N VAL A 20 -2.91 -1.75 -9.30
CA VAL A 20 -2.52 -1.05 -8.06
C VAL A 20 -2.31 0.43 -8.32
N SER A 21 -1.65 0.78 -9.43
CA SER A 21 -1.44 2.17 -9.80
C SER A 21 -2.75 2.91 -10.04
N ASP A 22 -3.68 2.29 -10.76
CA ASP A 22 -5.00 2.86 -11.03
C ASP A 22 -5.82 2.99 -9.74
N PHE A 23 -5.78 1.97 -8.90
CA PHE A 23 -6.44 2.00 -7.61
C PHE A 23 -5.93 3.17 -6.76
N TYR A 24 -4.61 3.34 -6.67
CA TYR A 24 -4.04 4.47 -5.93
C TYR A 24 -4.53 5.81 -6.48
N LYS A 25 -4.50 5.99 -7.80
CA LYS A 25 -4.96 7.23 -8.44
C LYS A 25 -6.41 7.56 -8.11
N ASN A 26 -7.25 6.54 -8.06
CA ASN A 26 -8.68 6.70 -7.78
C ASN A 26 -8.95 6.94 -6.29
N HIS A 27 -8.01 6.61 -5.41
CA HIS A 27 -8.17 6.72 -3.96
C HIS A 27 -7.09 7.54 -3.28
N LYS A 28 -6.37 8.37 -4.04
CA LYS A 28 -5.28 9.19 -3.49
C LYS A 28 -5.70 10.06 -2.31
N ASP A 29 -6.93 10.58 -2.34
CA ASP A 29 -7.42 11.43 -1.25
C ASP A 29 -7.68 10.63 0.03
N GLU A 30 -8.22 9.42 -0.10
CA GLU A 30 -8.41 8.51 1.03
C GLU A 30 -7.07 8.10 1.63
N PHE A 31 -6.09 7.77 0.80
CA PHE A 31 -4.73 7.47 1.27
C PHE A 31 -4.11 8.66 2.01
N GLU A 32 -4.31 9.88 1.54
CA GLU A 32 -3.84 11.09 2.22
C GLU A 32 -4.49 11.27 3.59
N ILE A 33 -5.79 11.06 3.68
CA ILE A 33 -6.52 11.16 4.95
C ILE A 33 -5.99 10.16 5.97
N ILE A 34 -5.84 8.90 5.57
CA ILE A 34 -5.31 7.85 6.46
C ILE A 34 -3.86 8.16 6.86
N LYS A 35 -3.03 8.53 5.90
CA LYS A 35 -1.63 8.89 6.15
C LYS A 35 -1.50 10.01 7.15
N ASN A 36 -2.25 11.09 6.97
CA ASN A 36 -2.20 12.23 7.89
C ASN A 36 -2.62 11.85 9.30
N SER A 37 -3.65 11.02 9.43
CA SER A 37 -4.12 10.51 10.72
C SER A 37 -3.03 9.71 11.43
N VAL A 38 -2.41 8.76 10.73
CA VAL A 38 -1.38 7.89 11.30
C VAL A 38 -0.16 8.70 11.72
N ILE A 39 0.34 9.55 10.85
CA ILE A 39 1.56 10.32 11.11
C ILE A 39 1.35 11.28 12.27
N GLU A 40 0.22 11.97 12.32
CA GLU A 40 -0.08 12.89 13.42
C GLU A 40 -0.17 12.17 14.76
N GLU A 41 -0.82 11.02 14.79
CA GLU A 41 -1.07 10.27 16.02
C GLU A 41 0.16 9.50 16.54
N TYR A 42 1.01 9.01 15.64
CA TYR A 42 2.08 8.08 15.97
C TYR A 42 3.49 8.54 15.57
N LYS A 43 3.75 9.84 15.57
CA LYS A 43 5.01 10.46 15.14
C LYS A 43 6.29 9.74 15.54
N ASN A 44 6.36 9.25 16.78
CA ASN A 44 7.57 8.68 17.37
C ASN A 44 7.36 7.23 17.81
N SER A 45 6.33 6.60 17.29
CA SER A 45 5.94 5.24 17.67
C SER A 45 5.90 4.33 16.45
N GLU A 46 6.22 3.07 16.67
CA GLU A 46 6.00 2.03 15.66
C GLU A 46 4.63 1.43 15.87
N ILE A 47 3.83 1.33 14.80
CA ILE A 47 2.51 0.71 14.85
C ILE A 47 2.34 -0.34 13.76
N CYS A 48 1.47 -1.30 14.04
CA CYS A 48 1.09 -2.35 13.11
C CYS A 48 -0.37 -2.73 13.38
N TYR A 49 -1.27 -2.39 12.44
CA TYR A 49 -2.70 -2.67 12.54
C TYR A 49 -3.23 -3.20 11.23
N ASN A 50 -4.35 -3.95 11.26
CA ASN A 50 -5.13 -4.03 10.05
C ASN A 50 -6.03 -2.78 9.95
N LEU A 51 -6.42 -2.42 8.73
CA LEU A 51 -7.18 -1.19 8.49
C LEU A 51 -8.55 -1.18 9.19
N THR A 52 -9.18 -2.34 9.30
CA THR A 52 -10.48 -2.45 10.00
C THR A 52 -10.33 -2.13 11.48
N GLU A 53 -9.31 -2.66 12.14
CA GLU A 53 -9.02 -2.36 13.54
C GLU A 53 -8.70 -0.88 13.74
N TYR A 54 -7.90 -0.32 12.84
CA TYR A 54 -7.56 1.09 12.90
C TYR A 54 -8.80 1.97 12.76
N SER A 55 -9.71 1.61 11.85
CA SER A 55 -10.99 2.31 11.68
C SER A 55 -11.83 2.28 12.96
N TYR A 56 -11.95 1.13 13.62
CA TYR A 56 -12.74 1.00 14.85
C TYR A 56 -12.12 1.77 16.02
N SER A 57 -10.83 2.00 16.04
CA SER A 57 -10.15 2.75 17.10
C SER A 57 -10.38 4.25 17.00
N HIS A 58 -11.02 4.74 15.94
CA HIS A 58 -11.24 6.16 15.69
C HIS A 58 -12.73 6.47 15.66
N SER A 59 -13.09 7.61 16.25
CA SER A 59 -14.46 8.14 16.22
C SER A 59 -14.69 9.11 15.05
N ASP A 60 -13.64 9.50 14.34
CA ASP A 60 -13.72 10.43 13.21
C ASP A 60 -14.30 9.74 11.99
N GLU A 61 -15.48 10.17 11.57
CA GLU A 61 -16.16 9.62 10.40
C GLU A 61 -15.38 9.79 9.11
N LYS A 62 -14.59 10.84 8.99
CA LYS A 62 -13.79 11.09 7.79
C LYS A 62 -12.74 10.00 7.61
N ILE A 63 -12.08 9.59 8.69
CA ILE A 63 -11.10 8.51 8.70
C ILE A 63 -11.80 7.18 8.40
N GLN A 64 -12.93 6.91 9.04
CA GLN A 64 -13.70 5.69 8.82
C GLN A 64 -14.16 5.55 7.37
N LYS A 65 -14.65 6.64 6.78
CA LYS A 65 -15.06 6.64 5.36
C LYS A 65 -13.88 6.42 4.42
N ALA A 66 -12.74 7.04 4.69
CA ALA A 66 -11.54 6.86 3.88
C ALA A 66 -11.10 5.38 3.88
N ILE A 67 -11.08 4.75 5.05
CA ILE A 67 -10.73 3.34 5.18
C ILE A 67 -11.75 2.45 4.47
N SER A 68 -13.03 2.70 4.65
CA SER A 68 -14.09 1.95 3.96
C SER A 68 -13.96 2.05 2.45
N GLY A 69 -13.67 3.24 1.92
CA GLY A 69 -13.47 3.44 0.49
C GLY A 69 -12.31 2.61 -0.05
N VAL A 70 -11.18 2.61 0.65
CA VAL A 70 -10.02 1.81 0.27
C VAL A 70 -10.35 0.32 0.33
N LEU A 71 -10.95 -0.16 1.40
CA LEU A 71 -11.23 -1.59 1.57
C LEU A 71 -12.28 -2.13 0.60
N GLU A 72 -13.33 -1.37 0.33
CA GLU A 72 -14.41 -1.82 -0.55
C GLU A 72 -14.00 -1.83 -2.02
N ASP A 73 -13.41 -0.74 -2.49
CA ASP A 73 -13.14 -0.59 -3.92
C ASP A 73 -11.97 -1.45 -4.39
N GLN A 74 -11.00 -1.78 -3.52
CA GLN A 74 -9.88 -2.62 -3.94
C GLN A 74 -10.31 -4.03 -4.36
N LYS A 75 -11.49 -4.48 -3.96
CA LYS A 75 -12.04 -5.79 -4.37
C LYS A 75 -12.25 -5.90 -5.88
N GLU A 76 -12.36 -4.78 -6.56
CA GLU A 76 -12.54 -4.72 -8.02
C GLU A 76 -11.22 -4.80 -8.79
N TYR A 77 -10.09 -4.79 -8.10
CA TYR A 77 -8.76 -4.78 -8.69
C TYR A 77 -8.03 -6.08 -8.45
N ILE A 78 -7.30 -6.55 -9.46
CA ILE A 78 -6.53 -7.78 -9.38
C ILE A 78 -5.34 -7.60 -8.42
N TYR A 79 -5.21 -8.52 -7.47
CA TYR A 79 -4.09 -8.55 -6.51
C TYR A 79 -3.96 -7.32 -5.62
N CYS A 80 -5.01 -6.53 -5.52
CA CYS A 80 -5.02 -5.39 -4.61
C CYS A 80 -5.71 -5.78 -3.31
N GLU A 81 -4.93 -6.23 -2.33
CA GLU A 81 -5.40 -6.69 -1.02
C GLU A 81 -4.68 -5.94 0.10
N LEU A 82 -4.64 -4.61 0.01
CA LEU A 82 -3.94 -3.75 0.95
C LEU A 82 -4.80 -3.56 2.20
N THR A 83 -4.69 -4.47 3.15
CA THR A 83 -5.55 -4.55 4.32
C THR A 83 -4.86 -4.18 5.63
N HIS A 84 -3.55 -4.03 5.61
CA HIS A 84 -2.74 -3.79 6.80
C HIS A 84 -1.94 -2.51 6.68
N ILE A 85 -1.68 -1.86 7.81
CA ILE A 85 -0.78 -0.70 7.87
C ILE A 85 0.33 -0.95 8.87
N LYS A 86 1.51 -0.43 8.55
CA LYS A 86 2.65 -0.40 9.46
C LYS A 86 3.35 0.94 9.31
N PHE A 87 3.56 1.64 10.42
CA PHE A 87 4.35 2.86 10.44
C PHE A 87 5.60 2.62 11.27
N LYS A 88 6.75 2.78 10.63
CA LYS A 88 8.04 2.59 11.29
C LYS A 88 9.07 3.52 10.66
N GLY A 89 9.75 4.30 11.52
CA GLY A 89 10.76 5.25 11.06
C GLY A 89 10.14 6.30 10.15
N GLU A 90 10.64 6.40 8.93
CA GLU A 90 10.16 7.37 7.94
C GLU A 90 9.07 6.84 7.01
N PHE A 91 8.71 5.55 7.12
CA PHE A 91 7.84 4.89 6.16
C PHE A 91 6.50 4.46 6.77
N LEU A 92 5.42 4.78 6.06
CA LEU A 92 4.09 4.23 6.32
C LEU A 92 3.74 3.27 5.19
N TYR A 93 3.53 2.01 5.55
CA TYR A 93 3.22 0.93 4.60
C TYR A 93 1.74 0.59 4.65
N PHE A 94 1.14 0.42 3.46
CA PHE A 94 -0.17 -0.22 3.28
C PHE A 94 0.12 -1.52 2.55
N TYR A 95 -0.08 -2.66 3.18
CA TYR A 95 0.48 -3.90 2.65
C TYR A 95 -0.52 -5.07 2.65
N THR A 96 -0.19 -6.07 1.84
CA THR A 96 -0.98 -7.30 1.69
C THR A 96 -0.71 -8.26 2.84
N PRO A 97 -1.64 -9.20 3.14
CA PRO A 97 -1.43 -10.17 4.22
C PRO A 97 -0.15 -10.99 4.10
N ASN A 98 0.32 -11.28 2.88
CA ASN A 98 1.57 -12.01 2.67
C ASN A 98 2.81 -11.10 2.69
N GLU A 99 2.61 -9.78 2.89
CA GLU A 99 3.69 -8.81 3.11
C GLU A 99 4.64 -8.62 1.93
N THR A 100 4.25 -9.07 0.73
CA THR A 100 5.10 -8.97 -0.47
C THR A 100 4.76 -7.80 -1.37
N ARG A 101 3.61 -7.16 -1.16
CA ARG A 101 3.15 -6.02 -1.96
C ARG A 101 2.68 -4.91 -1.04
N TYR A 102 3.09 -3.69 -1.35
CA TYR A 102 2.70 -2.56 -0.52
C TYR A 102 2.78 -1.23 -1.26
N ILE A 103 1.87 -0.33 -0.88
CA ILE A 103 1.98 1.10 -1.17
C ILE A 103 2.63 1.72 0.05
N VAL A 104 3.66 2.54 -0.15
CA VAL A 104 4.42 3.12 0.94
C VAL A 104 4.54 4.63 0.76
N PHE A 105 4.33 5.35 1.86
CA PHE A 105 4.60 6.78 1.94
C PHE A 105 5.89 7.03 2.71
N SER A 106 6.78 7.84 2.12
CA SER A 106 8.02 8.27 2.77
C SER A 106 7.86 9.69 3.31
N THR A 107 8.00 9.86 4.62
CA THR A 107 7.92 11.19 5.24
C THR A 107 9.08 12.10 4.82
N GLN A 108 10.16 11.53 4.32
CA GLN A 108 11.34 12.27 3.86
C GLN A 108 11.49 12.28 2.33
N ASN A 109 10.45 11.84 1.62
CA ASN A 109 10.43 11.78 0.16
C ASN A 109 11.61 10.97 -0.42
N LYS A 110 11.92 9.85 0.21
CA LYS A 110 12.99 8.96 -0.24
C LYS A 110 12.40 7.63 -0.70
N LYS A 111 12.88 7.16 -1.85
CA LYS A 111 12.53 5.83 -2.35
C LYS A 111 12.96 4.76 -1.33
N PRO A 112 12.10 3.80 -0.99
CA PRO A 112 12.48 2.72 -0.08
C PRO A 112 13.64 1.89 -0.66
N GLU A 113 14.65 1.63 0.14
CA GLU A 113 15.80 0.79 -0.25
C GLU A 113 15.72 -0.61 0.36
N MET A 114 15.07 -0.72 1.52
CA MET A 114 14.92 -2.00 2.22
C MET A 114 13.47 -2.47 2.13
N PRO A 115 13.24 -3.79 2.01
CA PRO A 115 11.88 -4.32 1.96
C PRO A 115 11.19 -4.20 3.31
N LEU A 116 9.85 -4.19 3.26
CA LEU A 116 9.03 -4.29 4.48
C LEU A 116 9.31 -5.60 5.21
N TYR A 117 9.31 -6.70 4.45
CA TYR A 117 9.69 -8.05 4.89
C TYR A 117 10.41 -8.73 3.75
N GLY A 118 11.24 -9.73 4.08
CA GLY A 118 11.99 -10.50 3.09
C GLY A 118 13.39 -9.92 2.85
N ASP A 119 14.03 -10.39 1.79
CA ASP A 119 15.45 -10.11 1.55
C ASP A 119 15.69 -8.85 0.72
N LYS A 120 14.81 -8.58 -0.24
CA LYS A 120 15.02 -7.48 -1.18
C LYS A 120 13.73 -6.98 -1.80
N ILE A 121 13.77 -5.72 -2.25
CA ILE A 121 12.74 -5.15 -3.12
C ILE A 121 13.04 -5.59 -4.55
N ILE A 122 12.05 -6.19 -5.21
CA ILE A 122 12.17 -6.64 -6.60
C ILE A 122 11.53 -5.69 -7.60
N TYR A 123 10.68 -4.79 -7.13
CA TYR A 123 10.03 -3.78 -7.97
C TYR A 123 9.67 -2.58 -7.11
N CYS A 124 9.94 -1.38 -7.60
CA CYS A 124 9.54 -0.15 -6.93
C CYS A 124 9.24 0.93 -7.97
N HIS A 125 8.03 1.47 -7.90
CA HIS A 125 7.55 2.48 -8.84
C HIS A 125 6.98 3.66 -8.08
N VAL A 126 7.34 4.89 -8.49
CA VAL A 126 6.78 6.09 -7.92
C VAL A 126 5.34 6.28 -8.42
N LEU A 127 4.41 6.42 -7.47
CA LEU A 127 3.00 6.69 -7.79
C LEU A 127 2.75 8.20 -7.83
N ARG A 128 3.35 8.91 -6.90
CA ARG A 128 3.26 10.35 -6.71
C ARG A 128 4.41 10.75 -5.79
N LYS A 129 4.76 12.02 -5.70
CA LYS A 129 5.83 12.49 -4.82
C LYS A 129 5.63 11.98 -3.38
N GLY A 130 6.58 11.19 -2.90
CA GLY A 130 6.55 10.58 -1.57
C GLY A 130 5.80 9.25 -1.49
N TRP A 131 5.09 8.85 -2.53
CA TRP A 131 4.32 7.61 -2.58
C TRP A 131 4.89 6.64 -3.59
N TYR A 132 5.06 5.39 -3.19
CA TYR A 132 5.67 4.34 -4.01
C TYR A 132 4.83 3.06 -3.91
N TYR A 133 4.84 2.29 -5.00
CA TYR A 133 4.38 0.91 -4.96
C TYR A 133 5.59 0.00 -5.05
N CYS A 134 5.70 -0.96 -4.13
CA CYS A 134 6.82 -1.88 -4.06
C CYS A 134 6.36 -3.32 -3.97
N GLU A 135 7.20 -4.21 -4.49
CA GLU A 135 7.07 -5.65 -4.34
C GLU A 135 8.38 -6.18 -3.78
N SER A 136 8.28 -7.11 -2.82
CA SER A 136 9.43 -7.69 -2.13
C SER A 136 9.45 -9.21 -2.23
N GLU A 137 10.65 -9.75 -2.05
CA GLU A 137 10.89 -11.18 -2.11
C GLU A 137 11.68 -11.66 -0.90
#